data_049a3aecba382a6d9012cc02c8e688b0
#
_entry.id   049a3aecba382a6d9012cc02c8e688b0
#
_cell.length_a   1.000
_cell.length_b   1.000
_cell.length_c   1.000
_cell.angle_alpha   90.00
_cell.angle_beta   90.00
_cell.angle_gamma   90.00
#
_symmetry.space_group_name_H-M   'P 1'
#
loop_
_entity.id
_entity.type
_entity.pdbx_description
1 polymer ?
#
loop_
_entity_poly.entity_id
_entity_poly.type
_entity_poly.pdbx_seq_one_letter_code
_entity_poly.pdbx_strand_id
1 'polypeptide(L)'
;NKDYAIEVSKNLVSFKSVLDEYKENSFSPFGEGNKKALEYMMQLGQNDGFVTKNIDNYAMHIEYGDGEEILGILGHLDVVPVNAKDWNSDPFTLTYKDKKFYARGSIDDKGPVVASYIALKILKDIGFKPNKKIRLILGCDEESGSRCLQRYFKHEPKPSIGFSPDAEFPLIYGEKAMMSYDILGKDYDSIISEFSAGDRYNIVPAIAKMKLKKDLKN
;
A
#
# COMPACT_ATOMS: atom_id res chain seq x y z
N ASN A 1 16.63 7.39 17.48
CA ASN A 1 15.65 6.70 16.58
C ASN A 1 14.75 7.65 15.77
N LYS A 2 14.53 8.91 16.21
CA LYS A 2 13.67 9.86 15.47
C LYS A 2 14.24 10.21 14.10
N ASP A 3 15.51 10.58 14.05
CA ASP A 3 16.17 10.98 12.78
C ASP A 3 16.24 9.80 11.82
N TYR A 4 16.50 8.61 12.33
CA TYR A 4 16.47 7.37 11.55
C TYR A 4 15.08 7.08 11.00
N ALA A 5 14.02 7.24 11.80
CA ALA A 5 12.65 7.09 11.33
C ALA A 5 12.30 8.08 10.20
N ILE A 6 12.74 9.33 10.32
CA ILE A 6 12.56 10.36 9.29
C ILE A 6 13.31 9.99 8.01
N GLU A 7 14.55 9.50 8.14
CA GLU A 7 15.36 9.07 6.99
C GLU A 7 14.70 7.89 6.25
N VAL A 8 14.28 6.85 6.99
CA VAL A 8 13.55 5.71 6.43
C VAL A 8 12.27 6.18 5.73
N SER A 9 11.52 7.08 6.36
CA SER A 9 10.29 7.63 5.76
C SER A 9 10.58 8.41 4.46
N LYS A 10 11.62 9.25 4.44
CA LYS A 10 12.03 9.98 3.24
C LYS A 10 12.35 9.04 2.09
N ASN A 11 13.13 8.01 2.37
CA ASN A 11 13.51 7.03 1.36
C ASN A 11 12.29 6.24 0.87
N LEU A 12 11.44 5.76 1.79
CA LEU A 12 10.30 4.92 1.43
C LEU A 12 9.25 5.68 0.61
N VAL A 13 8.94 6.94 0.95
CA VAL A 13 7.96 7.73 0.17
C VAL A 13 8.49 8.12 -1.21
N SER A 14 9.81 8.16 -1.42
CA SER A 14 10.40 8.50 -2.72
C SER A 14 10.13 7.45 -3.80
N PHE A 15 9.83 6.22 -3.43
CA PHE A 15 9.41 5.20 -4.38
C PHE A 15 7.97 5.46 -4.82
N LYS A 16 7.78 5.72 -6.13
CA LYS A 16 6.47 5.90 -6.76
C LYS A 16 5.80 4.55 -6.92
N SER A 17 5.37 3.97 -5.81
CA SER A 17 4.75 2.64 -5.74
C SER A 17 3.25 2.68 -6.07
N VAL A 18 2.88 3.42 -7.09
CA VAL A 18 1.56 3.36 -7.71
C VAL A 18 1.47 2.10 -8.54
N LEU A 19 0.30 1.44 -8.54
CA LEU A 19 0.07 0.30 -9.40
C LEU A 19 0.25 0.71 -10.88
N ASP A 20 1.16 0.02 -11.56
CA ASP A 20 1.19 -0.04 -13.02
C ASP A 20 0.16 -1.09 -13.52
N GLU A 21 0.28 -1.55 -14.74
CA GLU A 21 -0.49 -2.70 -15.20
C GLU A 21 -0.09 -3.96 -14.41
N TYR A 22 -1.07 -4.62 -13.76
CA TYR A 22 -0.81 -5.90 -13.08
C TYR A 22 -0.40 -6.98 -14.09
N LYS A 23 0.75 -7.61 -13.81
CA LYS A 23 1.30 -8.70 -14.64
C LYS A 23 1.63 -9.90 -13.78
N GLU A 24 0.73 -10.87 -13.79
CA GLU A 24 0.90 -12.10 -13.04
C GLU A 24 2.22 -12.80 -13.40
N ASN A 25 2.92 -13.33 -12.39
CA ASN A 25 4.20 -14.04 -12.53
C ASN A 25 5.34 -13.24 -13.21
N SER A 26 5.20 -11.91 -13.32
CA SER A 26 6.32 -11.07 -13.75
C SER A 26 7.29 -10.79 -12.58
N PHE A 27 8.49 -10.32 -12.91
CA PHE A 27 9.48 -9.92 -11.89
C PHE A 27 9.06 -8.65 -11.13
N SER A 28 8.14 -7.85 -11.68
CA SER A 28 7.56 -6.66 -11.05
C SER A 28 6.03 -6.69 -11.22
N PRO A 29 5.29 -7.56 -10.47
CA PRO A 29 3.87 -7.82 -10.72
C PRO A 29 2.99 -6.57 -10.67
N PHE A 30 3.34 -5.63 -9.82
CA PHE A 30 2.60 -4.37 -9.57
C PHE A 30 3.36 -3.13 -10.05
N GLY A 31 4.45 -3.32 -10.81
CA GLY A 31 5.31 -2.27 -11.32
C GLY A 31 6.62 -2.09 -10.53
N GLU A 32 7.57 -1.40 -11.17
CA GLU A 32 8.92 -1.22 -10.64
C GLU A 32 8.96 -0.39 -9.37
N GLY A 33 8.04 0.58 -9.19
CA GLY A 33 7.97 1.40 -7.98
C GLY A 33 7.65 0.56 -6.74
N ASN A 34 6.70 -0.36 -6.86
CA ASN A 34 6.31 -1.30 -5.81
C ASN A 34 7.45 -2.25 -5.45
N LYS A 35 8.09 -2.84 -6.48
CA LYS A 35 9.23 -3.74 -6.29
C LYS A 35 10.39 -3.04 -5.57
N LYS A 36 10.75 -1.81 -5.97
CA LYS A 36 11.83 -1.05 -5.33
C LYS A 36 11.53 -0.70 -3.87
N ALA A 37 10.28 -0.37 -3.55
CA ALA A 37 9.87 -0.12 -2.16
C ALA A 37 10.01 -1.39 -1.30
N LEU A 38 9.63 -2.54 -1.86
CA LEU A 38 9.75 -3.84 -1.21
C LEU A 38 11.22 -4.25 -1.00
N GLU A 39 12.06 -4.10 -2.04
CA GLU A 39 13.51 -4.37 -1.97
C GLU A 39 14.20 -3.46 -0.94
N TYR A 40 13.82 -2.20 -0.87
CA TYR A 40 14.33 -1.27 0.14
C TYR A 40 14.02 -1.74 1.56
N MET A 41 12.78 -2.10 1.85
CA MET A 41 12.38 -2.59 3.18
C MET A 41 13.06 -3.92 3.52
N MET A 42 13.23 -4.80 2.52
CA MET A 42 13.97 -6.05 2.71
C MET A 42 15.43 -5.80 3.08
N GLN A 43 16.12 -4.94 2.34
CA GLN A 43 17.51 -4.59 2.61
C GLN A 43 17.67 -3.91 3.97
N LEU A 44 16.73 -3.02 4.32
CA LEU A 44 16.70 -2.34 5.62
C LEU A 44 16.60 -3.36 6.77
N GLY A 45 15.67 -4.30 6.67
CA GLY A 45 15.51 -5.37 7.65
C GLY A 45 16.76 -6.24 7.78
N GLN A 46 17.39 -6.61 6.66
CA GLN A 46 18.63 -7.38 6.64
C GLN A 46 19.78 -6.63 7.31
N ASN A 47 19.95 -5.34 6.99
CA ASN A 47 21.01 -4.51 7.57
C ASN A 47 20.86 -4.35 9.09
N ASP A 48 19.63 -4.31 9.58
CA ASP A 48 19.31 -4.26 11.02
C ASP A 48 19.31 -5.67 11.68
N GLY A 49 19.66 -6.73 10.93
CA GLY A 49 19.81 -8.09 11.42
C GLY A 49 18.50 -8.79 11.76
N PHE A 50 17.43 -8.48 11.05
CA PHE A 50 16.17 -9.22 11.06
C PHE A 50 16.16 -10.36 10.05
N VAL A 51 15.32 -11.36 10.29
CA VAL A 51 14.97 -12.33 9.26
C VAL A 51 14.02 -11.68 8.27
N THR A 52 14.30 -11.79 6.97
CA THR A 52 13.46 -11.24 5.92
C THR A 52 13.17 -12.29 4.86
N LYS A 53 11.98 -12.26 4.29
CA LYS A 53 11.59 -13.13 3.19
C LYS A 53 10.71 -12.40 2.20
N ASN A 54 11.06 -12.48 0.93
CA ASN A 54 10.29 -11.97 -0.19
C ASN A 54 9.52 -13.11 -0.86
N ILE A 55 8.27 -12.90 -1.15
CA ILE A 55 7.40 -13.84 -1.87
C ILE A 55 7.10 -13.26 -3.25
N ASP A 56 7.92 -13.62 -4.22
CA ASP A 56 7.74 -13.35 -5.66
C ASP A 56 7.53 -11.87 -6.01
N ASN A 57 8.03 -10.93 -5.20
CA ASN A 57 7.78 -9.49 -5.30
C ASN A 57 6.29 -9.09 -5.19
N TYR A 58 5.46 -9.96 -4.65
CA TYR A 58 4.08 -9.65 -4.26
C TYR A 58 4.00 -9.05 -2.87
N ALA A 59 4.69 -9.68 -1.93
CA ALA A 59 4.78 -9.24 -0.55
C ALA A 59 6.06 -9.76 0.10
N MET A 60 6.40 -9.18 1.23
CA MET A 60 7.52 -9.62 2.04
C MET A 60 7.18 -9.61 3.52
N HIS A 61 8.06 -10.16 4.34
CA HIS A 61 8.02 -9.90 5.78
C HIS A 61 9.40 -9.62 6.37
N ILE A 62 9.37 -8.90 7.48
CA ILE A 62 10.48 -8.72 8.42
C ILE A 62 10.06 -9.39 9.73
N GLU A 63 10.87 -10.31 10.24
CA GLU A 63 10.52 -11.15 11.38
C GLU A 63 11.55 -11.01 12.51
N TYR A 64 11.05 -11.01 13.75
CA TYR A 64 11.83 -10.99 14.97
C TYR A 64 11.25 -11.93 16.04
N GLY A 65 12.12 -12.72 16.68
CA GLY A 65 11.77 -13.68 17.71
C GLY A 65 11.69 -15.12 17.24
N ASP A 66 11.71 -16.07 18.20
CA ASP A 66 11.86 -17.50 17.93
C ASP A 66 10.61 -18.33 18.34
N GLY A 67 9.50 -17.67 18.72
CA GLY A 67 8.26 -18.34 19.12
C GLY A 67 7.63 -19.16 17.99
N GLU A 68 6.77 -20.11 18.32
CA GLU A 68 6.02 -20.90 17.33
C GLU A 68 4.86 -20.10 16.72
N GLU A 69 4.14 -19.35 17.57
CA GLU A 69 3.03 -18.50 17.12
C GLU A 69 3.53 -17.20 16.50
N ILE A 70 2.74 -16.66 15.59
CA ILE A 70 3.05 -15.42 14.88
C ILE A 70 2.07 -14.32 15.32
N LEU A 71 2.61 -13.19 15.81
CA LEU A 71 1.93 -11.91 15.87
C LEU A 71 2.20 -11.17 14.56
N GLY A 72 1.18 -11.00 13.73
CA GLY A 72 1.28 -10.29 12.47
C GLY A 72 1.00 -8.80 12.63
N ILE A 73 1.84 -7.97 12.01
CA ILE A 73 1.58 -6.57 11.74
C ILE A 73 1.47 -6.44 10.23
N LEU A 74 0.29 -6.07 9.73
CA LEU A 74 0.02 -6.03 8.31
C LEU A 74 0.01 -4.59 7.81
N GLY A 75 0.87 -4.28 6.87
CA GLY A 75 0.90 -2.99 6.18
C GLY A 75 1.11 -3.16 4.68
N HIS A 76 1.07 -2.03 3.94
CA HIS A 76 1.29 -2.05 2.51
C HIS A 76 2.26 -0.94 2.06
N LEU A 77 2.85 -1.14 0.90
CA LEU A 77 3.85 -0.25 0.30
C LEU A 77 3.33 0.46 -0.95
N ASP A 78 2.28 -0.07 -1.56
CA ASP A 78 1.61 0.57 -2.68
C ASP A 78 0.84 1.82 -2.23
N VAL A 79 0.60 2.69 -3.17
CA VAL A 79 -0.10 3.95 -2.95
C VAL A 79 -1.01 4.28 -4.13
N VAL A 80 -2.11 4.96 -3.86
CA VAL A 80 -3.00 5.47 -4.91
C VAL A 80 -2.31 6.50 -5.80
N PRO A 81 -2.70 6.63 -7.08
CA PRO A 81 -2.20 7.65 -7.98
C PRO A 81 -2.37 9.06 -7.43
N VAL A 82 -1.58 9.98 -7.94
CA VAL A 82 -1.63 11.41 -7.61
C VAL A 82 -1.86 12.24 -8.86
N ASN A 83 -2.64 13.30 -8.72
CA ASN A 83 -2.61 14.40 -9.67
C ASN A 83 -1.72 15.50 -9.08
N ALA A 84 -0.57 15.72 -9.68
CA ALA A 84 0.44 16.67 -9.17
C ALA A 84 -0.11 18.10 -9.01
N LYS A 85 -1.16 18.47 -9.76
CA LYS A 85 -1.80 19.80 -9.66
C LYS A 85 -2.54 20.01 -8.34
N ASP A 86 -2.89 18.95 -7.63
CA ASP A 86 -3.63 19.01 -6.37
C ASP A 86 -2.68 19.08 -5.16
N TRP A 87 -1.35 19.12 -5.40
CA TRP A 87 -0.33 19.12 -4.36
C TRP A 87 0.45 20.44 -4.31
N ASN A 88 0.71 20.92 -3.09
CA ASN A 88 1.53 22.11 -2.84
C ASN A 88 3.05 21.83 -2.81
N SER A 89 3.43 20.55 -2.85
CA SER A 89 4.82 20.06 -2.90
C SER A 89 4.87 18.80 -3.74
N ASP A 90 6.07 18.32 -4.09
CA ASP A 90 6.19 17.02 -4.78
C ASP A 90 5.60 15.91 -3.89
N PRO A 91 4.59 15.17 -4.36
CA PRO A 91 3.92 14.15 -3.56
C PRO A 91 4.83 12.95 -3.19
N PHE A 92 5.96 12.78 -3.86
CA PHE A 92 6.93 11.70 -3.57
C PHE A 92 8.20 12.19 -2.88
N THR A 93 8.16 13.42 -2.36
CA THR A 93 9.23 14.00 -1.53
C THR A 93 8.67 14.35 -0.15
N LEU A 94 9.17 13.68 0.91
CA LEU A 94 8.70 13.93 2.26
C LEU A 94 8.99 15.37 2.69
N THR A 95 7.97 16.19 2.78
CA THR A 95 8.06 17.59 3.16
C THR A 95 7.64 17.77 4.62
N TYR A 96 8.50 18.38 5.44
CA TYR A 96 8.18 18.74 6.82
C TYR A 96 7.78 20.21 6.92
N LYS A 97 6.55 20.47 7.30
CA LYS A 97 6.01 21.82 7.48
C LYS A 97 4.98 21.82 8.60
N ASP A 98 4.96 22.86 9.43
CA ASP A 98 3.98 23.05 10.51
C ASP A 98 3.85 21.82 11.43
N LYS A 99 4.99 21.21 11.79
CA LYS A 99 5.11 19.99 12.61
C LYS A 99 4.42 18.75 12.01
N LYS A 100 4.15 18.74 10.70
CA LYS A 100 3.54 17.63 9.97
C LYS A 100 4.43 17.21 8.80
N PHE A 101 4.31 15.95 8.43
CA PHE A 101 4.90 15.39 7.22
C PHE A 101 3.86 15.31 6.11
N TYR A 102 4.24 15.74 4.92
CA TYR A 102 3.41 15.73 3.72
C TYR A 102 4.09 14.93 2.63
N ALA A 103 3.48 13.84 2.21
CA ALA A 103 3.82 13.06 1.03
C ALA A 103 2.69 12.07 0.73
N ARG A 104 2.60 11.55 -0.48
CA ARG A 104 1.75 10.38 -0.78
C ARG A 104 2.31 9.17 -0.03
N GLY A 105 1.45 8.46 0.73
CA GLY A 105 1.85 7.36 1.60
C GLY A 105 2.34 7.78 3.00
N SER A 106 2.40 9.08 3.32
CA SER A 106 2.85 9.51 4.67
C SER A 106 1.89 9.12 5.80
N ILE A 107 0.62 8.90 5.48
CA ILE A 107 -0.41 8.43 6.41
C ILE A 107 -0.95 7.05 6.02
N ASP A 108 -1.04 6.75 4.73
CA ASP A 108 -1.63 5.55 4.15
C ASP A 108 -0.64 4.98 3.11
N ASP A 109 0.11 3.93 3.41
CA ASP A 109 0.35 3.31 4.74
C ASP A 109 1.85 3.33 5.10
N LYS A 110 2.73 3.92 4.24
CA LYS A 110 4.19 3.92 4.45
C LYS A 110 4.63 4.54 5.78
N GLY A 111 3.91 5.56 6.28
CA GLY A 111 4.20 6.16 7.59
C GLY A 111 3.96 5.18 8.74
N PRO A 112 2.76 4.59 8.87
CA PRO A 112 2.48 3.53 9.85
C PRO A 112 3.38 2.30 9.69
N VAL A 113 3.72 1.89 8.47
CA VAL A 113 4.73 0.83 8.21
C VAL A 113 6.07 1.19 8.83
N VAL A 114 6.58 2.41 8.61
CA VAL A 114 7.83 2.86 9.23
C VAL A 114 7.72 2.91 10.74
N ALA A 115 6.61 3.38 11.30
CA ALA A 115 6.40 3.39 12.75
C ALA A 115 6.46 1.97 13.33
N SER A 116 5.82 1.02 12.68
CA SER A 116 5.83 -0.40 13.06
C SER A 116 7.24 -1.01 12.96
N TYR A 117 7.96 -0.70 11.87
CA TYR A 117 9.35 -1.14 11.71
C TYR A 117 10.27 -0.59 12.81
N ILE A 118 10.15 0.70 13.12
CA ILE A 118 10.96 1.34 14.19
C ILE A 118 10.61 0.75 15.56
N ALA A 119 9.35 0.46 15.84
CA ALA A 119 8.94 -0.22 17.06
C ALA A 119 9.60 -1.60 17.18
N LEU A 120 9.59 -2.37 16.09
CA LEU A 120 10.25 -3.69 16.04
C LEU A 120 11.76 -3.56 16.26
N LYS A 121 12.39 -2.57 15.64
CA LYS A 121 13.82 -2.27 15.84
C LYS A 121 14.14 -1.89 17.27
N ILE A 122 13.33 -1.05 17.92
CA ILE A 122 13.52 -0.69 19.32
C ILE A 122 13.47 -1.92 20.21
N LEU A 123 12.49 -2.81 20.02
CA LEU A 123 12.39 -4.05 20.80
C LEU A 123 13.65 -4.89 20.65
N LYS A 124 14.19 -5.00 19.44
CA LYS A 124 15.44 -5.73 19.17
C LYS A 124 16.64 -5.05 19.84
N ASP A 125 16.78 -3.73 19.69
CA ASP A 125 17.92 -2.97 20.22
C ASP A 125 18.01 -3.00 21.76
N ILE A 126 16.86 -3.06 22.46
CA ILE A 126 16.83 -3.23 23.92
C ILE A 126 16.97 -4.69 24.37
N GLY A 127 17.15 -5.63 23.43
CA GLY A 127 17.30 -7.05 23.73
C GLY A 127 16.02 -7.74 24.22
N PHE A 128 14.83 -7.18 23.93
CA PHE A 128 13.57 -7.83 24.27
C PHE A 128 13.44 -9.15 23.51
N LYS A 129 13.11 -10.22 24.21
CA LYS A 129 12.90 -11.55 23.64
C LYS A 129 11.40 -11.85 23.64
N PRO A 130 10.71 -11.69 22.50
CA PRO A 130 9.29 -12.02 22.43
C PRO A 130 9.09 -13.54 22.50
N ASN A 131 7.99 -13.96 23.12
CA ASN A 131 7.58 -15.35 23.18
C ASN A 131 6.80 -15.82 21.93
N LYS A 132 6.54 -14.91 21.00
CA LYS A 132 5.96 -15.14 19.67
C LYS A 132 6.89 -14.53 18.62
N LYS A 133 6.86 -15.02 17.43
CA LYS A 133 7.44 -14.32 16.27
C LYS A 133 6.61 -13.06 16.01
N ILE A 134 7.26 -11.91 15.96
CA ILE A 134 6.62 -10.68 15.51
C ILE A 134 6.97 -10.52 14.02
N ARG A 135 5.97 -10.50 13.17
CA ARG A 135 6.15 -10.47 11.72
C ARG A 135 5.46 -9.25 11.13
N LEU A 136 6.27 -8.29 10.65
CA LEU A 136 5.80 -7.18 9.85
C LEU A 136 5.65 -7.65 8.40
N ILE A 137 4.42 -7.80 7.94
CA ILE A 137 4.06 -8.27 6.59
C ILE A 137 3.74 -7.04 5.75
N LEU A 138 4.39 -6.90 4.59
CA LEU A 138 4.28 -5.74 3.71
C LEU A 138 3.80 -6.20 2.34
N GLY A 139 2.60 -5.76 1.95
CA GLY A 139 1.99 -6.02 0.65
C GLY A 139 2.28 -4.90 -0.37
N CYS A 140 2.03 -5.19 -1.66
CA CYS A 140 2.21 -4.24 -2.76
C CYS A 140 0.96 -4.06 -3.63
N ASP A 141 -0.24 -4.37 -3.13
CA ASP A 141 -1.49 -4.31 -3.91
C ASP A 141 -2.73 -4.17 -3.00
N GLU A 142 -2.61 -3.52 -1.86
CA GLU A 142 -3.73 -3.32 -0.94
C GLU A 142 -4.81 -2.46 -1.61
N GLU A 143 -4.39 -1.34 -2.19
CA GLU A 143 -5.21 -0.30 -2.83
C GLU A 143 -5.98 -0.78 -4.08
N SER A 144 -5.69 -1.99 -4.57
CA SER A 144 -6.19 -2.43 -5.88
C SER A 144 -6.74 -3.86 -5.91
N GLY A 145 -6.72 -4.61 -4.79
CA GLY A 145 -7.35 -5.93 -4.74
C GLY A 145 -6.66 -6.99 -3.90
N SER A 146 -5.61 -6.64 -3.16
CA SER A 146 -4.93 -7.51 -2.17
C SER A 146 -4.46 -8.87 -2.72
N ARG A 147 -4.16 -8.94 -4.04
CA ARG A 147 -3.59 -10.14 -4.69
C ARG A 147 -2.24 -10.51 -4.09
N CYS A 148 -1.51 -9.50 -3.60
CA CYS A 148 -0.26 -9.66 -2.88
C CYS A 148 -0.39 -10.57 -1.66
N LEU A 149 -1.42 -10.37 -0.83
CA LEU A 149 -1.67 -11.19 0.36
C LEU A 149 -2.20 -12.58 0.00
N GLN A 150 -3.02 -12.68 -1.05
CA GLN A 150 -3.47 -13.98 -1.55
C GLN A 150 -2.27 -14.85 -1.97
N ARG A 151 -1.26 -14.25 -2.63
CA ARG A 151 -0.02 -14.93 -3.00
C ARG A 151 0.80 -15.25 -1.77
N TYR A 152 1.00 -14.30 -0.87
CA TYR A 152 1.78 -14.44 0.35
C TYR A 152 1.30 -15.61 1.20
N PHE A 153 0.02 -15.70 1.52
CA PHE A 153 -0.56 -16.74 2.37
C PHE A 153 -0.73 -18.11 1.69
N LYS A 154 -0.36 -18.26 0.43
CA LYS A 154 -0.14 -19.58 -0.19
C LYS A 154 1.23 -20.17 0.18
N HIS A 155 2.20 -19.34 0.56
CA HIS A 155 3.57 -19.71 0.83
C HIS A 155 3.95 -19.60 2.31
N GLU A 156 3.23 -18.77 3.05
CA GLU A 156 3.51 -18.45 4.45
C GLU A 156 2.31 -18.75 5.35
N PRO A 157 2.56 -19.19 6.60
CA PRO A 157 1.49 -19.40 7.56
C PRO A 157 0.81 -18.08 7.94
N LYS A 158 -0.48 -18.16 8.21
CA LYS A 158 -1.24 -17.03 8.73
C LYS A 158 -0.85 -16.77 10.18
N PRO A 159 -0.76 -15.48 10.60
CA PRO A 159 -0.62 -15.13 12.00
C PRO A 159 -1.77 -15.67 12.85
N SER A 160 -1.47 -16.06 14.08
CA SER A 160 -2.50 -16.47 15.07
C SER A 160 -3.26 -15.28 15.65
N ILE A 161 -2.61 -14.12 15.68
CA ILE A 161 -3.15 -12.82 16.07
C ILE A 161 -2.45 -11.74 15.27
N GLY A 162 -3.11 -10.62 15.01
CA GLY A 162 -2.48 -9.50 14.31
C GLY A 162 -3.32 -8.25 14.32
N PHE A 163 -2.73 -7.19 13.80
CA PHE A 163 -3.40 -5.91 13.54
C PHE A 163 -2.81 -5.26 12.29
N SER A 164 -3.57 -4.35 11.70
CA SER A 164 -3.08 -3.43 10.67
C SER A 164 -3.02 -2.02 11.26
N PRO A 165 -1.91 -1.30 11.12
CA PRO A 165 -1.81 0.10 11.54
C PRO A 165 -2.47 1.06 10.54
N ASP A 166 -3.07 0.54 9.50
CA ASP A 166 -3.68 1.26 8.37
C ASP A 166 -5.13 1.66 8.66
N ALA A 167 -5.35 2.31 9.79
CA ALA A 167 -6.67 2.75 10.21
C ALA A 167 -6.58 3.86 11.26
N GLU A 168 -7.74 4.48 11.56
CA GLU A 168 -7.85 5.47 12.62
C GLU A 168 -7.74 4.84 14.01
N PHE A 169 -7.15 5.61 14.92
CA PHE A 169 -7.03 5.24 16.32
C PHE A 169 -8.35 5.54 17.08
N PRO A 170 -8.79 4.76 18.11
CA PRO A 170 -7.97 3.78 18.82
C PRO A 170 -8.03 2.35 18.27
N LEU A 171 -9.16 1.89 17.77
CA LEU A 171 -9.33 0.52 17.28
C LEU A 171 -10.56 0.38 16.40
N ILE A 172 -10.38 -0.08 15.20
CA ILE A 172 -11.45 -0.56 14.32
C ILE A 172 -11.45 -2.09 14.40
N TYR A 173 -12.55 -2.66 14.89
CA TYR A 173 -12.69 -4.11 15.09
C TYR A 173 -13.75 -4.75 14.19
N GLY A 174 -14.37 -3.98 13.33
CA GLY A 174 -15.37 -4.45 12.38
C GLY A 174 -15.57 -3.46 11.25
N GLU A 175 -15.74 -3.97 10.05
CA GLU A 175 -15.95 -3.20 8.83
C GLU A 175 -17.16 -3.75 8.06
N LYS A 176 -17.77 -2.87 7.25
CA LYS A 176 -18.82 -3.28 6.31
C LYS A 176 -18.17 -3.90 5.08
N ALA A 177 -18.78 -4.99 4.59
CA ALA A 177 -18.39 -5.54 3.30
C ALA A 177 -18.68 -4.53 2.17
N MET A 178 -17.78 -4.45 1.21
CA MET A 178 -17.99 -3.71 -0.04
C MET A 178 -18.19 -4.71 -1.19
N MET A 179 -19.10 -4.39 -2.10
CA MET A 179 -19.27 -5.12 -3.35
C MET A 179 -19.35 -4.11 -4.50
N SER A 180 -18.57 -4.39 -5.55
CA SER A 180 -18.59 -3.60 -6.79
C SER A 180 -19.20 -4.41 -7.91
N TYR A 181 -20.03 -3.77 -8.73
CA TYR A 181 -20.72 -4.42 -9.85
C TYR A 181 -20.50 -3.64 -11.13
N ASP A 182 -20.19 -4.35 -12.20
CA ASP A 182 -20.27 -3.82 -13.56
C ASP A 182 -21.65 -4.13 -14.15
N ILE A 183 -22.34 -3.08 -14.56
CA ILE A 183 -23.61 -3.23 -15.27
C ILE A 183 -23.33 -3.05 -16.75
N LEU A 184 -23.46 -4.13 -17.52
CA LEU A 184 -23.22 -4.13 -18.95
C LEU A 184 -24.56 -4.08 -19.68
N GLY A 185 -24.64 -3.20 -20.69
CA GLY A 185 -25.81 -3.06 -21.52
C GLY A 185 -25.43 -2.75 -22.97
N LYS A 186 -26.34 -2.98 -23.89
CA LYS A 186 -26.21 -2.55 -25.30
C LYS A 186 -27.24 -1.46 -25.56
N ASP A 187 -26.76 -0.37 -26.12
CA ASP A 187 -27.63 0.73 -26.57
C ASP A 187 -27.55 0.78 -28.11
N TYR A 188 -28.69 0.54 -28.74
CA TYR A 188 -28.77 0.43 -30.21
C TYR A 188 -29.14 1.76 -30.90
N ASP A 189 -29.79 2.67 -30.20
CA ASP A 189 -30.37 3.91 -30.75
C ASP A 189 -29.87 5.21 -30.12
N SER A 190 -28.86 5.15 -29.31
CA SER A 190 -28.33 6.34 -28.63
C SER A 190 -27.73 7.36 -29.60
N ILE A 191 -28.01 8.62 -29.37
CA ILE A 191 -27.32 9.75 -29.98
C ILE A 191 -25.89 9.92 -29.43
N ILE A 192 -25.60 9.26 -28.31
CA ILE A 192 -24.28 9.28 -27.67
C ILE A 192 -23.37 8.30 -28.39
N SER A 193 -22.20 8.75 -28.81
CA SER A 193 -21.17 7.89 -29.40
C SER A 193 -20.15 7.41 -28.37
N GLU A 194 -19.94 8.21 -27.32
CA GLU A 194 -18.98 7.92 -26.27
C GLU A 194 -19.41 8.64 -24.98
N PHE A 195 -19.28 7.95 -23.85
CA PHE A 195 -19.46 8.53 -22.52
C PHE A 195 -18.40 7.98 -21.58
N SER A 196 -17.78 8.87 -20.82
CA SER A 196 -16.81 8.46 -19.79
C SER A 196 -16.93 9.34 -18.54
N ALA A 197 -16.90 8.72 -17.38
CA ALA A 197 -16.91 9.41 -16.09
C ALA A 197 -16.25 8.53 -15.03
N GLY A 198 -15.28 9.11 -14.30
CA GLY A 198 -14.56 8.41 -13.24
C GLY A 198 -13.54 7.40 -13.77
N ASP A 199 -12.71 6.95 -12.83
CA ASP A 199 -11.63 5.99 -13.06
C ASP A 199 -11.59 4.87 -11.98
N ARG A 200 -12.46 4.97 -10.96
CA ARG A 200 -12.53 4.03 -9.83
C ARG A 200 -13.94 3.89 -9.29
N TYR A 201 -14.25 2.70 -8.77
CA TYR A 201 -15.58 2.35 -8.20
C TYR A 201 -15.94 3.12 -6.93
N ASN A 202 -14.94 3.51 -6.13
CA ASN A 202 -15.14 4.15 -4.83
C ASN A 202 -15.02 5.69 -4.86
N ILE A 203 -14.93 6.30 -6.05
CA ILE A 203 -14.82 7.75 -6.22
C ILE A 203 -15.99 8.28 -7.03
N VAL A 204 -16.68 9.30 -6.50
CA VAL A 204 -17.68 10.04 -7.28
C VAL A 204 -16.95 10.91 -8.31
N PRO A 205 -17.23 10.74 -9.62
CA PRO A 205 -16.55 11.49 -10.66
C PRO A 205 -16.80 12.99 -10.56
N ALA A 206 -15.74 13.78 -10.54
CA ALA A 206 -15.83 15.24 -10.63
C ALA A 206 -16.09 15.74 -12.06
N ILE A 207 -15.76 14.93 -13.08
CA ILE A 207 -15.88 15.25 -14.50
C ILE A 207 -16.49 14.07 -15.23
N ALA A 208 -17.47 14.36 -16.08
CA ALA A 208 -18.00 13.44 -17.08
C ALA A 208 -17.80 14.03 -18.49
N LYS A 209 -17.48 13.20 -19.45
CA LYS A 209 -17.32 13.57 -20.86
C LYS A 209 -18.31 12.76 -21.71
N MET A 210 -18.93 13.44 -22.66
CA MET A 210 -19.88 12.85 -23.60
C MET A 210 -19.58 13.32 -25.01
N LYS A 211 -19.63 12.42 -25.97
CA LYS A 211 -19.52 12.71 -27.39
C LYS A 211 -20.81 12.29 -28.09
N LEU A 212 -21.33 13.14 -28.93
CA LEU A 212 -22.55 12.90 -29.68
C LEU A 212 -22.21 12.41 -31.11
N LYS A 213 -23.07 11.56 -31.68
CA LYS A 213 -22.95 11.07 -33.08
C LYS A 213 -23.27 12.14 -34.12
N LYS A 214 -24.06 13.18 -33.73
CA LYS A 214 -24.47 14.29 -34.59
C LYS A 214 -24.36 15.60 -33.84
N ASP A 215 -24.03 16.66 -34.54
CA ASP A 215 -24.17 18.00 -34.02
C ASP A 215 -25.65 18.27 -33.72
N LEU A 216 -25.94 18.65 -32.47
CA LEU A 216 -27.25 19.18 -32.12
C LEU A 216 -27.36 20.54 -32.81
N LYS A 217 -28.01 20.59 -33.96
CA LYS A 217 -28.39 21.90 -34.55
C LYS A 217 -29.48 22.51 -33.66
N ASN A 218 -29.23 23.73 -33.25
CA ASN A 218 -30.21 24.58 -32.58
C ASN A 218 -31.47 24.74 -33.41
#